data_7a73a4136a5fd5a939b6ddf2cf477901
#
_entry.id   7a73a4136a5fd5a939b6ddf2cf477901
#
_cell.length_a   1.000
_cell.length_b   1.000
_cell.length_c   1.000
_cell.angle_alpha   90.00
_cell.angle_beta   90.00
_cell.angle_gamma   90.00
#
_symmetry.space_group_name_H-M   'P 1'
#
loop_
_entity.id
_entity.type
_entity.pdbx_description
1 polymer ?
#
loop_
_entity_poly.entity_id
_entity_poly.type
_entity_poly.pdbx_seq_one_letter_code
_entity_poly.pdbx_strand_id
1 'polypeptide(L)'
;MFVRKLKECSEFTAGDHSILRELFNPLKDKLELNYSLAYARVPTGKTCTKHRLKSSEVYYILQGKGIMFIDDKQKKIEKNDAIYIPPNAVQRISNTGKKELIILCMVEPAWKPEDEEVFEEKD
;
A
#
# COMPACT_ATOMS: atom_id res chain seq x y z
N MET A 1 18.91 -11.66 -15.75
CA MET A 1 18.29 -11.70 -14.41
C MET A 1 18.16 -10.29 -13.85
N PHE A 2 16.98 -9.92 -13.38
CA PHE A 2 16.73 -8.60 -12.81
C PHE A 2 16.50 -8.75 -11.31
N VAL A 3 17.36 -8.17 -10.49
CA VAL A 3 17.24 -8.16 -9.03
C VAL A 3 17.28 -6.69 -8.57
N ARG A 4 16.25 -6.26 -7.86
CA ARG A 4 16.23 -4.91 -7.30
C ARG A 4 16.34 -4.99 -5.78
N LYS A 5 17.28 -4.23 -5.22
CA LYS A 5 17.48 -4.20 -3.78
C LYS A 5 16.64 -3.08 -3.17
N LEU A 6 15.90 -3.40 -2.14
CA LEU A 6 15.01 -2.44 -1.46
C LEU A 6 15.75 -1.16 -1.05
N LYS A 7 16.94 -1.31 -0.48
CA LYS A 7 17.75 -0.17 -0.02
C LYS A 7 18.17 0.79 -1.12
N GLU A 8 18.11 0.35 -2.39
CA GLU A 8 18.47 1.18 -3.55
C GLU A 8 17.25 1.89 -4.14
N CYS A 9 16.03 1.55 -3.67
CA CYS A 9 14.81 2.21 -4.11
C CYS A 9 14.63 3.53 -3.36
N SER A 10 14.32 4.59 -4.09
CA SER A 10 14.06 5.90 -3.49
C SER A 10 12.77 5.86 -2.68
N GLU A 11 12.82 6.41 -1.46
CA GLU A 11 11.65 6.52 -0.60
C GLU A 11 10.89 7.81 -0.92
N PHE A 12 9.56 7.73 -0.96
CA PHE A 12 8.71 8.89 -1.20
C PHE A 12 7.40 8.75 -0.41
N THR A 13 6.74 9.89 -0.21
CA THR A 13 5.42 9.90 0.44
C THR A 13 4.34 9.73 -0.61
N ALA A 14 3.52 8.69 -0.45
CA ALA A 14 2.42 8.40 -1.36
C ALA A 14 1.23 9.35 -1.14
N GLY A 15 0.27 9.30 -2.05
CA GLY A 15 -0.93 10.13 -1.96
C GLY A 15 -1.74 9.92 -0.69
N ASP A 16 -1.74 8.71 -0.14
CA ASP A 16 -2.41 8.35 1.11
C ASP A 16 -1.57 8.65 2.37
N HIS A 17 -0.40 9.28 2.19
CA HIS A 17 0.58 9.63 3.22
C HIS A 17 1.35 8.44 3.82
N SER A 18 1.22 7.24 3.26
CA SER A 18 2.16 6.15 3.56
C SER A 18 3.51 6.45 2.91
N ILE A 19 4.57 5.82 3.42
CA ILE A 19 5.91 6.02 2.90
C ILE A 19 6.29 4.80 2.08
N LEU A 20 6.55 5.01 0.79
CA LEU A 20 6.73 3.93 -0.18
C LEU A 20 8.12 3.85 -0.76
N ARG A 21 8.49 2.62 -1.11
CA ARG A 21 9.59 2.33 -2.04
C ARG A 21 9.00 1.40 -3.10
N GLU A 22 9.02 1.83 -4.35
CA GLU A 22 8.48 1.03 -5.45
C GLU A 22 9.53 0.02 -5.91
N LEU A 23 9.20 -1.27 -5.83
CA LEU A 23 10.10 -2.34 -6.22
C LEU A 23 10.03 -2.60 -7.72
N PHE A 24 8.82 -2.83 -8.25
CA PHE A 24 8.59 -3.04 -9.68
C PHE A 24 7.32 -2.36 -10.14
N ASN A 25 7.41 -1.71 -11.29
CA ASN A 25 6.24 -1.18 -11.98
C ASN A 25 6.50 -1.25 -13.48
N PRO A 26 5.73 -2.05 -14.23
CA PRO A 26 5.95 -2.22 -15.68
C PRO A 26 5.76 -0.93 -16.48
N LEU A 27 5.12 0.11 -15.91
CA LEU A 27 5.01 1.42 -16.56
C LEU A 27 6.33 2.19 -16.52
N LYS A 28 7.23 1.83 -15.63
CA LYS A 28 8.53 2.49 -15.46
C LYS A 28 9.70 1.57 -15.80
N ASP A 29 9.52 0.27 -15.61
CA ASP A 29 10.53 -0.75 -15.81
C ASP A 29 10.19 -1.57 -17.06
N LYS A 30 11.21 -2.01 -17.81
CA LYS A 30 11.01 -2.88 -18.96
C LYS A 30 10.83 -4.32 -18.50
N LEU A 31 9.66 -4.61 -17.97
CA LEU A 31 9.30 -5.94 -17.45
C LEU A 31 7.95 -6.37 -18.01
N GLU A 32 7.83 -7.67 -18.27
CA GLU A 32 6.58 -8.28 -18.69
C GLU A 32 5.74 -8.66 -17.46
N LEU A 33 5.18 -7.63 -16.80
CA LEU A 33 4.34 -7.78 -15.62
C LEU A 33 3.01 -7.05 -15.82
N ASN A 34 1.95 -7.59 -15.22
CA ASN A 34 0.64 -6.94 -15.20
C ASN A 34 0.40 -6.19 -13.88
N TYR A 35 1.29 -6.33 -12.92
CA TYR A 35 1.12 -5.74 -11.59
C TYR A 35 2.34 -4.89 -11.20
N SER A 36 2.14 -4.03 -10.21
CA SER A 36 3.23 -3.32 -9.54
C SER A 36 3.41 -3.87 -8.12
N LEU A 37 4.61 -3.74 -7.60
CA LEU A 37 4.98 -4.20 -6.27
C LEU A 37 5.71 -3.08 -5.54
N ALA A 38 5.21 -2.71 -4.36
CA ALA A 38 5.80 -1.68 -3.53
C ALA A 38 5.97 -2.14 -2.10
N TYR A 39 6.93 -1.52 -1.43
CA TYR A 39 7.18 -1.71 0.00
C TYR A 39 6.73 -0.44 0.70
N ALA A 40 5.79 -0.57 1.63
CA ALA A 40 5.20 0.57 2.33
C ALA A 40 5.49 0.48 3.81
N ARG A 41 5.64 1.65 4.44
CA ARG A 41 5.69 1.74 5.90
C ARG A 41 4.77 2.83 6.40
N VAL A 42 4.15 2.56 7.54
CA VAL A 42 3.27 3.51 8.23
C VAL A 42 3.85 3.71 9.62
N PRO A 43 4.30 4.93 9.96
CA PRO A 43 4.85 5.19 11.29
C PRO A 43 3.86 4.93 12.40
N THR A 44 4.37 4.70 13.61
CA THR A 44 3.52 4.46 14.78
C THR A 44 2.55 5.61 15.01
N GLY A 45 1.30 5.27 15.37
CA GLY A 45 0.26 6.24 15.66
C GLY A 45 -0.33 6.93 14.45
N LYS A 46 0.09 6.56 13.24
CA LYS A 46 -0.41 7.17 12.01
C LYS A 46 -1.48 6.32 11.34
N THR A 47 -2.40 7.02 10.67
CA THR A 47 -3.43 6.42 9.84
C THR A 47 -3.30 7.00 8.45
N CYS A 48 -3.28 6.15 7.43
CA CYS A 48 -3.23 6.59 6.05
C CYS A 48 -4.54 7.28 5.66
N THR A 49 -4.46 8.19 4.71
CA THR A 49 -5.64 8.87 4.18
C THR A 49 -6.51 7.88 3.41
N LYS A 50 -7.83 8.04 3.50
CA LYS A 50 -8.75 7.25 2.69
C LYS A 50 -8.47 7.44 1.22
N HIS A 51 -8.41 6.34 0.49
CA HIS A 51 -8.21 6.37 -0.95
C HIS A 51 -8.85 5.12 -1.58
N ARG A 52 -8.95 5.14 -2.91
CA ARG A 52 -9.37 3.98 -3.67
C ARG A 52 -8.59 3.89 -4.97
N LEU A 53 -8.44 2.68 -5.47
CA LEU A 53 -7.82 2.39 -6.75
C LEU A 53 -8.83 1.70 -7.66
N LYS A 54 -8.69 1.92 -8.96
CA LYS A 54 -9.47 1.14 -9.95
C LYS A 54 -9.00 -0.30 -10.02
N SER A 55 -7.75 -0.54 -9.66
CA SER A 55 -7.14 -1.87 -9.62
C SER A 55 -7.51 -2.63 -8.35
N SER A 56 -7.37 -3.95 -8.39
CA SER A 56 -7.35 -4.75 -7.17
C SER A 56 -6.00 -4.58 -6.47
N GLU A 57 -5.98 -4.79 -5.16
CA GLU A 57 -4.76 -4.67 -4.39
C GLU A 57 -4.67 -5.78 -3.35
N VAL A 58 -3.44 -6.24 -3.08
CA VAL A 58 -3.17 -7.16 -1.99
C VAL A 58 -2.11 -6.55 -1.10
N TYR A 59 -2.37 -6.54 0.20
CA TYR A 59 -1.38 -6.21 1.22
C TYR A 59 -0.90 -7.49 1.88
N TYR A 60 0.40 -7.59 2.10
CA TYR A 60 0.97 -8.60 2.98
C TYR A 60 1.73 -7.91 4.09
N ILE A 61 1.36 -8.16 5.34
CA ILE A 61 1.94 -7.49 6.50
C ILE A 61 3.26 -8.16 6.88
N LEU A 62 4.36 -7.43 6.72
CA LEU A 62 5.70 -7.92 7.05
C LEU A 62 6.07 -7.68 8.51
N GLN A 63 5.55 -6.61 9.10
CA GLN A 63 5.87 -6.22 10.48
C GLN A 63 4.75 -5.36 11.06
N GLY A 64 4.52 -5.54 12.35
CA GLY A 64 3.61 -4.67 13.09
C GLY A 64 2.18 -5.18 13.11
N LYS A 65 1.30 -4.31 13.60
CA LYS A 65 -0.14 -4.59 13.70
C LYS A 65 -0.93 -3.31 13.56
N GLY A 66 -2.18 -3.44 13.17
CA GLY A 66 -3.03 -2.29 12.97
C GLY A 66 -4.48 -2.66 12.76
N ILE A 67 -5.20 -1.73 12.16
CA ILE A 67 -6.60 -1.93 11.75
C ILE A 67 -6.70 -1.59 10.27
N MET A 68 -7.26 -2.51 9.50
CA MET A 68 -7.58 -2.27 8.09
C MET A 68 -9.04 -1.87 7.96
N PHE A 69 -9.29 -0.81 7.21
CA PHE A 69 -10.63 -0.31 6.91
C PHE A 69 -10.88 -0.47 5.41
N ILE A 70 -11.94 -1.18 5.05
CA ILE A 70 -12.38 -1.34 3.66
C ILE A 70 -13.87 -1.04 3.62
N ASP A 71 -14.25 0.03 2.92
CA ASP A 71 -15.61 0.57 2.88
C ASP A 71 -16.14 0.81 4.30
N ASP A 72 -17.22 0.15 4.70
CA ASP A 72 -17.82 0.31 6.03
C ASP A 72 -17.37 -0.76 7.04
N LYS A 73 -16.37 -1.57 6.68
CA LYS A 73 -15.89 -2.67 7.51
C LYS A 73 -14.48 -2.38 8.02
N GLN A 74 -14.17 -2.97 9.17
CA GLN A 74 -12.81 -2.88 9.73
C GLN A 74 -12.43 -4.20 10.39
N LYS A 75 -11.13 -4.45 10.42
CA LYS A 75 -10.58 -5.67 11.03
C LYS A 75 -9.18 -5.41 11.55
N LYS A 76 -8.87 -5.98 12.71
CA LYS A 76 -7.51 -5.99 13.24
C LYS A 76 -6.65 -6.89 12.35
N ILE A 77 -5.45 -6.42 12.04
CA ILE A 77 -4.48 -7.17 11.23
C ILE A 77 -3.11 -7.13 11.91
N GLU A 78 -2.30 -8.13 11.59
CA GLU A 78 -0.96 -8.25 12.16
C GLU A 78 -0.01 -8.93 11.20
N LYS A 79 1.25 -9.06 11.60
CA LYS A 79 2.30 -9.72 10.80
C LYS A 79 1.82 -11.05 10.25
N ASN A 80 2.12 -11.28 8.98
CA ASN A 80 1.78 -12.46 8.18
C ASN A 80 0.32 -12.54 7.73
N ASP A 81 -0.46 -11.49 7.95
CA ASP A 81 -1.80 -11.40 7.35
C ASP A 81 -1.71 -10.92 5.91
N ALA A 82 -2.51 -11.52 5.05
CA ALA A 82 -2.72 -11.06 3.68
C ALA A 82 -4.11 -10.43 3.59
N ILE A 83 -4.21 -9.26 2.97
CA ILE A 83 -5.46 -8.51 2.86
C ILE A 83 -5.79 -8.32 1.39
N TYR A 84 -6.98 -8.77 0.97
CA TYR A 84 -7.48 -8.51 -0.36
C TYR A 84 -8.33 -7.24 -0.37
N ILE A 85 -8.00 -6.32 -1.27
CA ILE A 85 -8.72 -5.06 -1.44
C ILE A 85 -9.35 -5.06 -2.83
N PRO A 86 -10.69 -5.14 -2.94
CA PRO A 86 -11.36 -5.16 -4.24
C PRO A 86 -11.15 -3.84 -5.02
N PRO A 87 -11.28 -3.88 -6.35
CA PRO A 87 -11.27 -2.66 -7.15
C PRO A 87 -12.33 -1.66 -6.63
N ASN A 88 -11.96 -0.39 -6.61
CA ASN A 88 -12.81 0.74 -6.21
C ASN A 88 -13.22 0.78 -4.73
N ALA A 89 -12.80 -0.16 -3.91
CA ALA A 89 -13.09 -0.11 -2.48
C ALA A 89 -12.34 1.05 -1.82
N VAL A 90 -13.03 1.79 -0.96
CA VAL A 90 -12.42 2.87 -0.18
C VAL A 90 -11.64 2.24 0.97
N GLN A 91 -10.36 2.53 1.07
CA GLN A 91 -9.45 1.87 1.99
C GLN A 91 -8.60 2.85 2.79
N ARG A 92 -8.21 2.43 3.98
CA ARG A 92 -7.14 3.03 4.76
C ARG A 92 -6.67 2.03 5.81
N ILE A 93 -5.46 2.26 6.32
CA ILE A 93 -4.89 1.41 7.36
C ILE A 93 -4.33 2.28 8.47
N SER A 94 -4.53 1.85 9.72
CA SER A 94 -3.99 2.50 10.91
C SER A 94 -2.93 1.65 11.53
N ASN A 95 -1.82 2.24 11.93
CA ASN A 95 -0.82 1.58 12.76
C ASN A 95 -1.20 1.76 14.22
N THR A 96 -1.61 0.68 14.88
CA THR A 96 -1.99 0.67 16.29
C THR A 96 -0.93 0.01 17.18
N GLY A 97 0.19 -0.40 16.59
CA GLY A 97 1.28 -1.05 17.30
C GLY A 97 2.34 -0.08 17.79
N LYS A 98 3.43 -0.65 18.31
CA LYS A 98 4.57 0.11 18.84
C LYS A 98 5.75 0.16 17.89
N LYS A 99 5.65 -0.51 16.74
CA LYS A 99 6.66 -0.53 15.68
C LYS A 99 6.08 0.02 14.41
N GLU A 100 6.93 0.34 13.45
CA GLU A 100 6.44 0.68 12.12
C GLU A 100 5.63 -0.49 11.54
N LEU A 101 4.53 -0.16 10.89
CA LEU A 101 3.75 -1.14 10.13
C LEU A 101 4.37 -1.24 8.75
N ILE A 102 4.84 -2.42 8.37
CA ILE A 102 5.53 -2.65 7.11
C ILE A 102 4.71 -3.61 6.25
N ILE A 103 4.46 -3.20 5.01
CA ILE A 103 3.51 -3.84 4.13
C ILE A 103 4.11 -4.02 2.74
N LEU A 104 3.94 -5.21 2.14
CA LEU A 104 4.12 -5.37 0.71
C LEU A 104 2.78 -5.09 0.04
N CYS A 105 2.80 -4.22 -0.98
CA CYS A 105 1.61 -3.82 -1.72
C CYS A 105 1.73 -4.32 -3.16
N MET A 106 0.77 -5.12 -3.61
CA MET A 106 0.68 -5.60 -4.97
C MET A 106 -0.58 -5.05 -5.62
N VAL A 107 -0.45 -4.37 -6.75
CA VAL A 107 -1.55 -3.70 -7.44
C VAL A 107 -1.66 -4.25 -8.86
N GLU A 108 -2.85 -4.71 -9.27
CA GLU A 108 -3.11 -5.24 -10.62
C GLU A 108 -4.43 -4.70 -11.16
N PRO A 109 -4.46 -4.10 -12.38
CA PRO A 109 -3.31 -3.67 -13.18
C PRO A 109 -2.36 -2.77 -12.41
N ALA A 110 -1.10 -2.69 -12.86
CA ALA A 110 -0.05 -1.93 -12.18
C ALA A 110 -0.51 -0.51 -11.80
N TRP A 111 -0.06 -0.02 -10.64
CA TRP A 111 -0.43 1.30 -10.15
C TRP A 111 -0.05 2.40 -11.13
N LYS A 112 -0.98 3.32 -11.36
CA LYS A 112 -0.74 4.57 -12.09
C LYS A 112 -1.58 5.69 -11.45
N PRO A 113 -1.09 6.93 -11.51
CA PRO A 113 -1.75 8.05 -10.81
C PRO A 113 -3.21 8.25 -11.22
N GLU A 114 -3.56 8.03 -12.47
CA GLU A 114 -4.91 8.26 -13.00
C GLU A 114 -5.97 7.34 -12.37
N ASP A 115 -5.54 6.20 -11.80
CA ASP A 115 -6.44 5.21 -11.21
C ASP A 115 -6.70 5.45 -9.73
N GLU A 116 -5.95 6.38 -9.11
CA GLU A 116 -6.06 6.64 -7.66
C GLU A 116 -6.88 7.88 -7.38
N GLU A 117 -7.81 7.75 -6.42
CA GLU A 117 -8.58 8.86 -5.86
C GLU A 117 -8.31 8.91 -4.36
N VAL A 118 -7.85 10.06 -3.88
CA VAL A 118 -7.55 10.29 -2.47
C VAL A 118 -8.63 11.19 -1.88
N PHE A 119 -9.20 10.78 -0.74
CA PHE A 119 -10.24 11.52 -0.03
C PHE A 119 -9.61 12.25 1.15
N GLU A 120 -9.14 13.47 0.94
CA GLU A 120 -8.56 14.26 2.02
C GLU A 120 -9.66 14.81 2.92
N GLU A 121 -9.46 14.65 4.24
CA GLU A 121 -10.38 15.22 5.20
C GLU A 121 -10.11 16.73 5.28
N LYS A 122 -11.19 17.52 5.24
CA LYS A 122 -11.10 18.96 5.47
C LYS A 122 -11.19 19.21 6.96
N ASP A 123 -10.24 19.96 7.47
CA ASP A 123 -10.27 20.42 8.86
C ASP A 123 -11.43 21.39 9.11
#